data_71998dcec9f70059d585e781846391bd
#
_entry.id   71998dcec9f70059d585e781846391bd
#
_cell.length_a   1.000
_cell.length_b   1.000
_cell.length_c   1.000
_cell.angle_alpha   90.00
_cell.angle_beta   90.00
_cell.angle_gamma   90.00
#
_symmetry.space_group_name_H-M   'P 1'
#
loop_
_entity.id
_entity.type
_entity.pdbx_description
1 polymer ?
#
loop_
_entity_poly.entity_id
_entity_poly.type
_entity_poly.pdbx_seq_one_letter_code
_entity_poly.pdbx_strand_id
1 'polypeptide(L)'
;MSEPFVFDPRHDLCKTPFGAVPCGQSVTFHCRPLASEGFQHCAIVLLGEFSGSEAHIEFACGGPEGDRVRFSGTVLAPGEPELVWYHFRFWRDDGSGCILDCTGYRHDGLVEPWQLTVYEETPTPQWFGEGISYQIFQDRFCRLAVPNPAGMVGNRWVHENWADAPEWRPDLDGEVRNRDFFGGSLAGITAHLDDLAALGVTSLYFCPIFESASNHRYNTGDY
;
A
#
# COMPACT_ATOMS: atom_id res chain seq x y z
N MET A 1 14.70 -24.48 -8.45
CA MET A 1 14.85 -23.52 -9.57
C MET A 1 15.36 -22.24 -8.93
N SER A 2 16.47 -21.66 -9.43
CA SER A 2 16.99 -20.39 -8.94
C SER A 2 16.00 -19.27 -9.33
N GLU A 3 15.73 -18.36 -8.39
CA GLU A 3 14.89 -17.20 -8.67
C GLU A 3 15.47 -16.36 -9.80
N PRO A 4 14.67 -15.87 -10.76
CA PRO A 4 15.15 -15.28 -12.00
C PRO A 4 15.74 -13.87 -11.85
N PHE A 5 15.60 -13.22 -10.70
CA PHE A 5 15.98 -11.82 -10.47
C PHE A 5 17.32 -11.70 -9.71
N VAL A 6 18.03 -10.61 -9.96
CA VAL A 6 19.23 -10.21 -9.21
C VAL A 6 18.82 -9.60 -7.85
N PHE A 7 17.79 -8.75 -7.88
CA PHE A 7 17.19 -8.11 -6.72
C PHE A 7 15.72 -7.81 -7.00
N ASP A 8 14.88 -8.10 -6.02
CA ASP A 8 13.46 -7.67 -5.97
C ASP A 8 13.14 -7.20 -4.55
N PRO A 9 12.81 -5.91 -4.33
CA PRO A 9 12.52 -5.37 -3.00
C PRO A 9 11.27 -5.97 -2.36
N ARG A 10 10.45 -6.71 -3.12
CA ARG A 10 9.24 -7.39 -2.66
C ARG A 10 9.48 -8.83 -2.24
N HIS A 11 10.70 -9.32 -2.40
CA HIS A 11 11.05 -10.70 -2.08
C HIS A 11 11.93 -10.76 -0.82
N ASP A 12 11.50 -11.57 0.17
CA ASP A 12 12.19 -11.70 1.48
C ASP A 12 13.65 -12.17 1.38
N LEU A 13 13.98 -12.90 0.30
CA LEU A 13 15.37 -13.28 0.00
C LEU A 13 16.26 -12.10 -0.43
N CYS A 14 15.66 -10.96 -0.78
CA CYS A 14 16.39 -9.77 -1.25
C CYS A 14 16.40 -8.63 -0.25
N LYS A 15 15.32 -8.45 0.49
CA LYS A 15 15.18 -7.36 1.46
C LYS A 15 14.40 -7.79 2.69
N THR A 16 14.98 -7.58 3.87
CA THR A 16 14.33 -7.86 5.16
C THR A 16 14.62 -6.73 6.15
N PRO A 17 13.57 -6.15 6.80
CA PRO A 17 12.17 -6.47 6.67
C PRO A 17 11.57 -6.00 5.34
N PHE A 18 10.42 -6.57 4.99
CA PHE A 18 9.61 -6.17 3.83
C PHE A 18 9.01 -4.76 4.03
N GLY A 19 8.82 -4.02 2.95
CA GLY A 19 8.09 -2.74 2.93
C GLY A 19 8.83 -1.59 3.59
N ALA A 20 8.08 -0.66 4.18
CA ALA A 20 8.58 0.47 4.96
C ALA A 20 9.17 -0.01 6.30
N VAL A 21 10.04 0.81 6.89
CA VAL A 21 10.70 0.47 8.16
C VAL A 21 10.63 1.64 9.14
N PRO A 22 10.57 1.37 10.47
CA PRO A 22 10.70 2.41 11.47
C PRO A 22 12.07 3.10 11.43
N CYS A 23 12.12 4.35 11.91
CA CYS A 23 13.36 5.08 12.14
C CYS A 23 14.36 4.25 12.95
N GLY A 24 15.62 4.23 12.53
CA GLY A 24 16.70 3.53 13.22
C GLY A 24 16.67 2.00 13.11
N GLN A 25 15.76 1.41 12.34
CA GLN A 25 15.73 -0.04 12.14
C GLN A 25 16.80 -0.49 11.14
N SER A 26 17.39 -1.66 11.40
CA SER A 26 18.32 -2.32 10.47
C SER A 26 17.54 -2.98 9.33
N VAL A 27 18.01 -2.78 8.10
CA VAL A 27 17.50 -3.40 6.88
C VAL A 27 18.60 -4.19 6.22
N THR A 28 18.37 -5.46 6.01
CA THR A 28 19.31 -6.34 5.31
C THR A 28 18.92 -6.49 3.84
N PHE A 29 19.90 -6.31 2.96
CA PHE A 29 19.75 -6.47 1.54
C PHE A 29 20.64 -7.61 1.02
N HIS A 30 20.13 -8.33 0.02
CA HIS A 30 20.85 -9.38 -0.67
C HIS A 30 20.69 -9.21 -2.19
N CYS A 31 21.80 -9.13 -2.89
CA CYS A 31 21.83 -9.15 -4.35
C CYS A 31 22.44 -10.45 -4.85
N ARG A 32 21.93 -11.00 -5.95
CA ARG A 32 22.30 -12.32 -6.47
C ARG A 32 22.55 -12.27 -7.98
N PRO A 33 23.60 -11.54 -8.44
CA PRO A 33 24.00 -11.55 -9.84
C PRO A 33 24.42 -12.94 -10.31
N LEU A 34 24.40 -13.19 -11.61
CA LEU A 34 24.94 -14.43 -12.17
C LEU A 34 26.45 -14.51 -11.96
N ALA A 35 26.96 -15.69 -11.63
CA ALA A 35 28.40 -15.89 -11.48
C ALA A 35 29.18 -15.61 -12.78
N SER A 36 28.55 -15.82 -13.94
CA SER A 36 29.13 -15.52 -15.24
C SER A 36 29.34 -14.01 -15.49
N GLU A 37 28.70 -13.14 -14.73
CA GLU A 37 28.91 -11.67 -14.82
C GLU A 37 30.22 -11.24 -14.17
N GLY A 38 30.81 -12.09 -13.32
CA GLY A 38 32.16 -11.94 -12.80
C GLY A 38 32.35 -10.73 -11.87
N PHE A 39 31.31 -10.27 -11.18
CA PHE A 39 31.44 -9.19 -10.19
C PHE A 39 32.10 -9.69 -8.91
N GLN A 40 33.10 -8.96 -8.41
CA GLN A 40 33.76 -9.21 -7.14
C GLN A 40 33.24 -8.30 -6.03
N HIS A 41 32.65 -7.16 -6.39
CA HIS A 41 32.24 -6.12 -5.46
C HIS A 41 30.78 -5.69 -5.70
N CYS A 42 30.11 -5.32 -4.62
CA CYS A 42 28.78 -4.75 -4.64
C CYS A 42 28.65 -3.69 -3.55
N ALA A 43 27.99 -2.59 -3.83
CA ALA A 43 27.63 -1.60 -2.83
C ALA A 43 26.18 -1.12 -3.07
N ILE A 44 25.49 -0.77 -2.00
CA ILE A 44 24.26 0.02 -2.07
C ILE A 44 24.62 1.52 -1.95
N VAL A 45 24.00 2.31 -2.80
CA VAL A 45 24.03 3.79 -2.73
C VAL A 45 22.66 4.24 -2.26
N LEU A 46 22.65 5.07 -1.22
CA LEU A 46 21.44 5.58 -0.56
C LEU A 46 21.43 7.10 -0.63
N LEU A 47 20.30 7.69 -0.98
CA LEU A 47 20.08 9.14 -1.03
C LEU A 47 18.81 9.49 -0.27
N GLY A 48 18.91 10.33 0.76
CA GLY A 48 17.76 10.87 1.50
C GLY A 48 17.12 12.01 0.75
N GLU A 49 15.82 11.92 0.49
CA GLU A 49 15.04 12.94 -0.23
C GLU A 49 14.99 14.27 0.53
N PHE A 50 14.73 14.19 1.85
CA PHE A 50 14.54 15.40 2.67
C PHE A 50 15.84 15.91 3.28
N SER A 51 16.72 15.00 3.70
CA SER A 51 18.01 15.36 4.31
C SER A 51 19.09 15.71 3.28
N GLY A 52 18.95 15.25 2.04
CA GLY A 52 20.03 15.32 1.04
C GLY A 52 21.25 14.48 1.40
N SER A 53 21.14 13.59 2.38
CA SER A 53 22.24 12.72 2.79
C SER A 53 22.54 11.68 1.72
N GLU A 54 23.83 11.37 1.53
CA GLU A 54 24.26 10.29 0.65
C GLU A 54 25.15 9.32 1.43
N ALA A 55 24.93 8.02 1.21
CA ALA A 55 25.75 6.97 1.82
C ALA A 55 26.04 5.85 0.82
N HIS A 56 27.27 5.31 0.89
CA HIS A 56 27.72 4.16 0.11
C HIS A 56 28.14 3.07 1.09
N ILE A 57 27.51 1.90 0.99
CA ILE A 57 27.78 0.78 1.89
C ILE A 57 28.16 -0.43 1.07
N GLU A 58 29.39 -0.90 1.23
CA GLU A 58 29.88 -2.11 0.55
C GLU A 58 29.25 -3.35 1.17
N PHE A 59 28.91 -4.30 0.31
CA PHE A 59 28.33 -5.59 0.67
C PHE A 59 29.39 -6.67 0.75
N ALA A 60 29.29 -7.53 1.74
CA ALA A 60 30.11 -8.72 1.82
C ALA A 60 29.73 -9.73 0.74
N CYS A 61 30.73 -10.30 0.06
CA CYS A 61 30.54 -11.42 -0.84
C CYS A 61 30.39 -12.71 -0.03
N GLY A 62 29.20 -13.34 -0.09
CA GLY A 62 28.88 -14.59 0.61
C GLY A 62 29.27 -15.85 -0.18
N GLY A 63 29.80 -15.68 -1.39
CA GLY A 63 30.24 -16.78 -2.24
C GLY A 63 29.13 -17.31 -3.19
N PRO A 64 29.42 -18.42 -3.89
CA PRO A 64 28.53 -18.97 -4.91
C PRO A 64 27.27 -19.62 -4.31
N GLU A 65 26.14 -19.37 -4.93
CA GLU A 65 24.84 -20.01 -4.70
C GLU A 65 24.30 -20.56 -6.04
N GLY A 66 24.71 -21.75 -6.42
CA GLY A 66 24.39 -22.33 -7.72
C GLY A 66 25.08 -21.58 -8.86
N ASP A 67 24.30 -21.02 -9.78
CA ASP A 67 24.78 -20.20 -10.90
C ASP A 67 24.94 -18.71 -10.56
N ARG A 68 24.74 -18.32 -9.28
CA ARG A 68 24.78 -16.95 -8.80
C ARG A 68 25.84 -16.74 -7.71
N VAL A 69 26.15 -15.47 -7.47
CA VAL A 69 26.99 -15.03 -6.35
C VAL A 69 26.14 -14.17 -5.44
N ARG A 70 26.20 -14.42 -4.13
CA ARG A 70 25.45 -13.64 -3.15
C ARG A 70 26.29 -12.51 -2.58
N PHE A 71 25.76 -11.30 -2.63
CA PHE A 71 26.25 -10.14 -1.91
C PHE A 71 25.24 -9.72 -0.85
N SER A 72 25.71 -9.43 0.35
CA SER A 72 24.84 -9.10 1.49
C SER A 72 25.36 -7.91 2.25
N GLY A 73 24.46 -7.01 2.64
CA GLY A 73 24.79 -5.86 3.48
C GLY A 73 23.61 -5.46 4.35
N THR A 74 23.90 -4.87 5.50
CA THR A 74 22.91 -4.32 6.42
C THR A 74 23.07 -2.81 6.49
N VAL A 75 21.96 -2.11 6.32
CA VAL A 75 21.85 -0.65 6.37
C VAL A 75 21.05 -0.28 7.61
N LEU A 76 21.53 0.70 8.38
CA LEU A 76 20.74 1.32 9.43
C LEU A 76 19.88 2.42 8.81
N ALA A 77 18.56 2.32 8.95
CA ALA A 77 17.65 3.37 8.50
C ALA A 77 17.91 4.69 9.25
N PRO A 78 17.66 5.86 8.62
CA PRO A 78 17.72 7.15 9.29
C PRO A 78 16.98 7.18 10.63
N GLY A 79 17.45 8.00 11.56
CA GLY A 79 16.82 8.21 12.88
C GLY A 79 15.57 9.09 12.84
N GLU A 80 15.29 9.73 11.71
CA GLU A 80 14.14 10.59 11.44
C GLU A 80 13.38 10.06 10.21
N PRO A 81 12.07 10.37 10.06
CA PRO A 81 11.29 9.99 8.88
C PRO A 81 11.92 10.49 7.59
N GLU A 82 12.08 9.59 6.61
CA GLU A 82 12.78 9.88 5.37
C GLU A 82 12.24 9.05 4.21
N LEU A 83 12.32 9.57 3.00
CA LEU A 83 12.26 8.78 1.77
C LEU A 83 13.68 8.54 1.29
N VAL A 84 14.12 7.30 1.37
CA VAL A 84 15.46 6.90 0.95
C VAL A 84 15.39 6.27 -0.42
N TRP A 85 16.04 6.90 -1.40
CA TRP A 85 16.20 6.36 -2.74
C TRP A 85 17.47 5.53 -2.78
N TYR A 86 17.42 4.33 -3.38
CA TYR A 86 18.59 3.47 -3.41
C TYR A 86 18.72 2.70 -4.71
N HIS A 87 19.96 2.40 -5.05
CA HIS A 87 20.35 1.53 -6.14
C HIS A 87 21.60 0.76 -5.75
N PHE A 88 22.00 -0.23 -6.54
CA PHE A 88 23.23 -0.99 -6.32
C PHE A 88 24.26 -0.70 -7.38
N ARG A 89 25.53 -0.75 -7.01
CA ARG A 89 26.68 -0.70 -7.91
C ARG A 89 27.42 -2.03 -7.80
N PHE A 90 27.71 -2.63 -8.95
CA PHE A 90 28.54 -3.82 -9.07
C PHE A 90 29.79 -3.49 -9.86
N TRP A 91 30.93 -4.01 -9.42
CA TRP A 91 32.17 -3.81 -10.17
C TRP A 91 33.11 -5.00 -10.02
N ARG A 92 34.11 -5.04 -10.94
CA ARG A 92 35.19 -6.02 -11.00
C ARG A 92 36.48 -5.39 -10.51
N ASP A 93 37.51 -6.21 -10.25
CA ASP A 93 38.82 -5.74 -9.81
C ASP A 93 39.50 -4.81 -10.81
N ASP A 94 39.15 -4.91 -12.10
CA ASP A 94 39.64 -4.02 -13.16
C ASP A 94 38.92 -2.65 -13.22
N GLY A 95 37.98 -2.43 -12.32
CA GLY A 95 37.16 -1.22 -12.25
C GLY A 95 35.97 -1.17 -13.20
N SER A 96 35.81 -2.16 -14.07
CA SER A 96 34.62 -2.25 -14.92
C SER A 96 33.39 -2.65 -14.10
N GLY A 97 32.22 -2.10 -14.40
CA GLY A 97 31.03 -2.40 -13.62
C GLY A 97 29.76 -1.82 -14.20
N CYS A 98 28.68 -1.89 -13.41
CA CYS A 98 27.36 -1.40 -13.79
C CYS A 98 26.57 -0.95 -12.54
N ILE A 99 25.48 -0.28 -12.80
CA ILE A 99 24.45 0.05 -11.82
C ILE A 99 23.28 -0.92 -12.01
N LEU A 100 22.70 -1.37 -10.91
CA LEU A 100 21.40 -2.05 -10.89
C LEU A 100 20.38 -1.14 -10.24
N ASP A 101 19.35 -0.78 -10.98
CA ASP A 101 18.22 0.02 -10.53
C ASP A 101 16.88 -0.69 -10.81
N CYS A 102 15.74 -0.04 -10.60
CA CYS A 102 14.43 -0.66 -10.75
C CYS A 102 14.11 -1.07 -12.20
N THR A 103 14.88 -0.60 -13.18
CA THR A 103 14.75 -0.97 -14.60
C THR A 103 15.70 -2.09 -15.03
N GLY A 104 16.65 -2.48 -14.15
CA GLY A 104 17.64 -3.52 -14.42
C GLY A 104 19.08 -2.99 -14.44
N TYR A 105 19.98 -3.72 -15.09
CA TYR A 105 21.37 -3.30 -15.25
C TYR A 105 21.51 -2.14 -16.23
N ARG A 106 22.37 -1.18 -15.82
CA ARG A 106 22.68 -0.01 -16.65
C ARG A 106 24.17 0.38 -16.52
N HIS A 107 24.74 0.84 -17.62
CA HIS A 107 26.14 1.28 -17.65
C HIS A 107 26.30 2.79 -17.67
N ASP A 108 25.23 3.51 -18.07
CA ASP A 108 25.18 4.98 -18.18
C ASP A 108 23.75 5.49 -18.04
N GLY A 109 23.58 6.82 -18.04
CA GLY A 109 22.29 7.50 -18.00
C GLY A 109 21.77 7.80 -16.60
N LEU A 110 20.52 8.24 -16.54
CA LEU A 110 19.84 8.56 -15.28
C LEU A 110 19.48 7.28 -14.53
N VAL A 111 19.79 7.25 -13.26
CA VAL A 111 19.44 6.14 -12.36
C VAL A 111 17.98 6.26 -11.97
N GLU A 112 17.24 5.14 -12.05
CA GLU A 112 15.86 5.01 -11.56
C GLU A 112 15.84 4.17 -10.27
N PRO A 113 16.04 4.81 -9.09
CA PRO A 113 16.24 4.09 -7.85
C PRO A 113 14.95 3.45 -7.33
N TRP A 114 15.09 2.44 -6.48
CA TRP A 114 14.00 2.00 -5.60
C TRP A 114 13.84 2.98 -4.44
N GLN A 115 12.66 2.96 -3.83
CA GLN A 115 12.32 3.72 -2.64
C GLN A 115 12.27 2.83 -1.40
N LEU A 116 12.84 3.31 -0.29
CA LEU A 116 12.61 2.81 1.06
C LEU A 116 11.97 3.93 1.87
N THR A 117 10.75 3.72 2.35
CA THR A 117 10.09 4.64 3.27
C THR A 117 10.52 4.35 4.69
N VAL A 118 11.06 5.36 5.36
CA VAL A 118 11.40 5.33 6.78
C VAL A 118 10.40 6.19 7.53
N TYR A 119 9.76 5.64 8.58
CA TYR A 119 8.67 6.30 9.29
C TYR A 119 8.87 6.31 10.79
N GLU A 120 8.29 7.29 11.47
CA GLU A 120 8.17 7.28 12.93
C GLU A 120 7.11 6.26 13.34
N GLU A 121 7.49 5.33 14.20
CA GLU A 121 6.57 4.28 14.64
C GLU A 121 5.43 4.85 15.46
N THR A 122 4.23 4.74 14.93
CA THR A 122 3.00 5.09 15.65
C THR A 122 2.40 3.82 16.21
N PRO A 123 2.22 3.71 17.53
CA PRO A 123 1.67 2.51 18.13
C PRO A 123 0.25 2.26 17.62
N THR A 124 0.08 1.15 16.91
CA THR A 124 -1.24 0.68 16.50
C THR A 124 -1.83 -0.17 17.61
N PRO A 125 -3.07 0.08 18.05
CA PRO A 125 -3.72 -0.74 19.05
C PRO A 125 -3.82 -2.20 18.60
N GLN A 126 -3.37 -3.12 19.45
CA GLN A 126 -3.34 -4.56 19.14
C GLN A 126 -4.71 -5.11 18.77
N TRP A 127 -5.78 -4.64 19.42
CA TRP A 127 -7.15 -5.06 19.15
C TRP A 127 -7.60 -4.82 17.71
N PHE A 128 -7.03 -3.82 17.02
CA PHE A 128 -7.41 -3.51 15.64
C PHE A 128 -6.95 -4.61 14.65
N GLY A 129 -5.75 -5.17 14.86
CA GLY A 129 -5.20 -6.25 14.04
C GLY A 129 -5.76 -7.65 14.37
N GLU A 130 -6.32 -7.82 15.55
CA GLU A 130 -6.81 -9.11 16.04
C GLU A 130 -8.31 -9.31 15.85
N GLY A 131 -9.04 -8.27 15.45
CA GLY A 131 -10.48 -8.29 15.32
C GLY A 131 -10.99 -8.44 13.88
N ILE A 132 -12.32 -8.43 13.77
CA ILE A 132 -13.02 -8.36 12.49
C ILE A 132 -13.52 -6.94 12.28
N SER A 133 -13.00 -6.26 11.25
CA SER A 133 -13.52 -4.97 10.79
C SER A 133 -14.60 -5.22 9.74
N TYR A 134 -15.81 -4.70 9.99
CA TYR A 134 -16.95 -4.85 9.08
C TYR A 134 -17.29 -3.52 8.43
N GLN A 135 -17.18 -3.46 7.09
CA GLN A 135 -17.53 -2.27 6.34
C GLN A 135 -19.02 -2.20 6.07
N ILE A 136 -19.63 -1.06 6.34
CA ILE A 136 -21.07 -0.83 6.12
C ILE A 136 -21.27 0.25 5.06
N PHE A 137 -21.94 -0.14 3.97
CA PHE A 137 -22.55 0.79 3.02
C PHE A 137 -23.95 1.15 3.58
N GLN A 138 -24.05 2.28 4.28
CA GLN A 138 -25.20 2.63 5.11
C GLN A 138 -26.52 2.56 4.34
N ASP A 139 -26.59 3.15 3.15
CA ASP A 139 -27.82 3.22 2.34
C ASP A 139 -28.43 1.85 2.04
N ARG A 140 -27.61 0.80 1.99
CA ARG A 140 -27.97 -0.57 1.60
C ARG A 140 -27.98 -1.57 2.74
N PHE A 141 -27.76 -1.13 3.98
CA PHE A 141 -27.64 -2.06 5.12
C PHE A 141 -29.00 -2.39 5.76
N CYS A 142 -29.69 -1.40 6.32
CA CYS A 142 -31.02 -1.60 6.93
C CYS A 142 -31.81 -0.31 6.94
N ARG A 143 -33.06 -0.38 6.47
CA ARG A 143 -34.04 0.70 6.48
C ARG A 143 -35.15 0.39 7.48
N LEU A 144 -35.35 1.24 8.48
CA LEU A 144 -36.46 1.13 9.43
C LEU A 144 -37.72 1.82 8.91
N ALA A 145 -37.57 2.89 8.12
CA ALA A 145 -38.66 3.63 7.51
C ALA A 145 -38.21 4.24 6.17
N VAL A 146 -39.12 4.45 5.25
CA VAL A 146 -38.83 5.14 4.00
C VAL A 146 -38.53 6.62 4.32
N PRO A 147 -37.33 7.13 4.00
CA PRO A 147 -36.98 8.50 4.28
C PRO A 147 -37.79 9.47 3.44
N ASN A 148 -38.09 10.63 4.00
CA ASN A 148 -38.70 11.72 3.23
C ASN A 148 -37.63 12.38 2.34
N PRO A 149 -37.78 12.39 1.01
CA PRO A 149 -36.80 13.00 0.10
C PRO A 149 -36.82 14.53 0.11
N ALA A 150 -37.79 15.19 0.76
CA ALA A 150 -37.87 16.64 0.79
C ALA A 150 -36.65 17.28 1.46
N GLY A 151 -36.03 18.26 0.79
CA GLY A 151 -34.85 18.96 1.29
C GLY A 151 -33.52 18.23 1.09
N MET A 152 -33.53 17.07 0.48
CA MET A 152 -32.29 16.33 0.14
C MET A 152 -31.48 17.06 -0.93
N VAL A 153 -30.15 17.03 -0.81
CA VAL A 153 -29.23 17.64 -1.78
C VAL A 153 -29.21 16.88 -3.11
N GLY A 154 -29.20 17.62 -4.22
CA GLY A 154 -29.07 17.06 -5.56
C GLY A 154 -30.35 16.44 -6.12
N ASN A 155 -30.22 15.83 -7.30
CA ASN A 155 -31.32 15.20 -8.01
C ASN A 155 -31.36 13.69 -7.72
N ARG A 156 -31.63 13.32 -6.48
CA ARG A 156 -31.72 11.94 -6.00
C ARG A 156 -33.15 11.52 -5.72
N TRP A 157 -33.36 10.23 -5.67
CA TRP A 157 -34.64 9.62 -5.38
C TRP A 157 -34.49 8.40 -4.48
N VAL A 158 -35.55 7.99 -3.81
CA VAL A 158 -35.57 6.89 -2.86
C VAL A 158 -36.48 5.79 -3.38
N HIS A 159 -35.96 4.54 -3.40
CA HIS A 159 -36.76 3.37 -3.73
C HIS A 159 -37.89 3.18 -2.71
N GLU A 160 -39.13 2.98 -3.18
CA GLU A 160 -40.27 2.67 -2.33
C GLU A 160 -40.13 1.26 -1.74
N ASN A 161 -39.69 0.30 -2.57
CA ASN A 161 -39.50 -1.09 -2.17
C ASN A 161 -38.02 -1.38 -1.92
N TRP A 162 -37.70 -1.94 -0.75
CA TRP A 162 -36.34 -2.37 -0.40
C TRP A 162 -35.78 -3.46 -1.35
N ALA A 163 -36.66 -4.27 -1.96
CA ALA A 163 -36.29 -5.34 -2.87
C ALA A 163 -36.12 -4.91 -4.34
N ASP A 164 -36.24 -3.62 -4.65
CA ASP A 164 -36.00 -3.11 -5.99
C ASP A 164 -34.56 -3.35 -6.46
N ALA A 165 -34.35 -3.42 -7.75
CA ALA A 165 -33.01 -3.48 -8.32
C ALA A 165 -32.34 -2.08 -8.26
N PRO A 166 -31.07 -1.98 -7.83
CA PRO A 166 -30.36 -0.71 -7.85
C PRO A 166 -30.09 -0.23 -9.28
N GLU A 167 -30.00 1.09 -9.46
CA GLU A 167 -29.61 1.73 -10.72
C GLU A 167 -28.08 1.60 -10.90
N TRP A 168 -27.64 0.57 -11.58
CA TRP A 168 -26.21 0.24 -11.77
C TRP A 168 -25.71 0.42 -13.21
N ARG A 169 -26.64 0.64 -14.16
CA ARG A 169 -26.29 0.81 -15.57
C ARG A 169 -26.00 2.28 -15.88
N PRO A 170 -25.06 2.54 -16.80
CA PRO A 170 -24.82 3.90 -17.28
C PRO A 170 -26.06 4.50 -17.94
N ASP A 171 -26.24 5.80 -17.79
CA ASP A 171 -27.18 6.62 -18.55
C ASP A 171 -26.80 6.66 -20.05
N LEU A 172 -27.58 7.37 -20.86
CA LEU A 172 -27.33 7.54 -22.30
C LEU A 172 -26.00 8.28 -22.58
N ASP A 173 -25.49 9.05 -21.64
CA ASP A 173 -24.21 9.74 -21.69
C ASP A 173 -23.02 8.90 -21.16
N GLY A 174 -23.27 7.64 -20.79
CA GLY A 174 -22.26 6.70 -20.30
C GLY A 174 -21.94 6.81 -18.80
N GLU A 175 -22.67 7.61 -18.03
CA GLU A 175 -22.42 7.89 -16.64
C GLU A 175 -23.31 7.07 -15.68
N VAL A 176 -22.72 6.50 -14.63
CA VAL A 176 -23.44 5.91 -13.49
C VAL A 176 -23.61 6.97 -12.41
N ARG A 177 -24.84 7.44 -12.21
CA ARG A 177 -25.12 8.61 -11.36
C ARG A 177 -25.10 8.34 -9.87
N ASN A 178 -25.33 7.09 -9.43
CA ASN A 178 -25.39 6.72 -8.01
C ASN A 178 -26.38 7.58 -7.18
N ARG A 179 -27.50 7.96 -7.78
CA ARG A 179 -28.50 8.86 -7.18
C ARG A 179 -29.74 8.15 -6.64
N ASP A 180 -29.79 6.84 -6.79
CA ASP A 180 -30.83 5.96 -6.27
C ASP A 180 -30.51 5.54 -4.83
N PHE A 181 -31.38 5.89 -3.89
CA PHE A 181 -31.22 5.60 -2.48
C PHE A 181 -32.23 4.54 -2.04
N PHE A 182 -31.82 3.65 -1.15
CA PHE A 182 -32.70 2.71 -0.47
C PHE A 182 -33.09 3.16 0.92
N GLY A 183 -32.37 4.16 1.47
CA GLY A 183 -32.73 4.80 2.72
C GLY A 183 -32.30 4.05 3.96
N GLY A 184 -31.29 3.21 3.88
CA GLY A 184 -30.64 2.67 5.08
C GLY A 184 -30.11 3.78 5.97
N SER A 185 -30.14 3.57 7.28
CA SER A 185 -29.89 4.60 8.29
C SER A 185 -29.00 4.13 9.43
N LEU A 186 -28.43 5.08 10.19
CA LEU A 186 -27.70 4.76 11.41
C LEU A 186 -28.58 4.02 12.44
N ALA A 187 -29.86 4.40 12.54
CA ALA A 187 -30.82 3.68 13.39
C ALA A 187 -31.01 2.22 12.93
N GLY A 188 -31.02 1.97 11.61
CA GLY A 188 -31.04 0.63 11.06
C GLY A 188 -29.78 -0.17 11.39
N ILE A 189 -28.60 0.47 11.38
CA ILE A 189 -27.35 -0.17 11.82
C ILE A 189 -27.41 -0.49 13.32
N THR A 190 -27.87 0.47 14.14
CA THR A 190 -28.01 0.29 15.59
C THR A 190 -28.89 -0.91 15.94
N ALA A 191 -29.97 -1.13 15.19
CA ALA A 191 -30.86 -2.26 15.40
C ALA A 191 -30.20 -3.64 15.15
N HIS A 192 -29.05 -3.70 14.46
CA HIS A 192 -28.32 -4.92 14.13
C HIS A 192 -26.95 -5.02 14.80
N LEU A 193 -26.65 -4.16 15.80
CA LEU A 193 -25.34 -4.22 16.49
C LEU A 193 -25.13 -5.55 17.22
N ASP A 194 -26.18 -6.09 17.83
CA ASP A 194 -26.09 -7.39 18.51
C ASP A 194 -25.81 -8.53 17.54
N ASP A 195 -26.38 -8.50 16.34
CA ASP A 195 -26.12 -9.48 15.28
C ASP A 195 -24.67 -9.40 14.82
N LEU A 196 -24.15 -8.18 14.63
CA LEU A 196 -22.75 -7.94 14.26
C LEU A 196 -21.79 -8.41 15.36
N ALA A 197 -22.11 -8.11 16.62
CA ALA A 197 -21.33 -8.56 17.77
C ALA A 197 -21.34 -10.10 17.88
N ALA A 198 -22.50 -10.76 17.66
CA ALA A 198 -22.60 -12.22 17.64
C ALA A 198 -21.79 -12.87 16.50
N LEU A 199 -21.62 -12.15 15.38
CA LEU A 199 -20.74 -12.54 14.27
C LEU A 199 -19.24 -12.43 14.62
N GLY A 200 -18.89 -11.75 15.71
CA GLY A 200 -17.51 -11.51 16.14
C GLY A 200 -16.92 -10.21 15.61
N VAL A 201 -17.73 -9.29 15.09
CA VAL A 201 -17.27 -7.98 14.63
C VAL A 201 -16.81 -7.15 15.83
N THR A 202 -15.59 -6.59 15.75
CA THR A 202 -14.97 -5.77 16.80
C THR A 202 -14.87 -4.31 16.44
N SER A 203 -14.93 -3.99 15.13
CA SER A 203 -14.89 -2.61 14.63
C SER A 203 -15.79 -2.43 13.42
N LEU A 204 -16.38 -1.23 13.29
CA LEU A 204 -17.22 -0.86 12.16
C LEU A 204 -16.54 0.24 11.35
N TYR A 205 -16.43 0.03 10.05
CA TYR A 205 -16.03 1.07 9.10
C TYR A 205 -17.25 1.51 8.29
N PHE A 206 -17.64 2.77 8.41
CA PHE A 206 -18.74 3.31 7.62
C PHE A 206 -18.24 3.90 6.30
N CYS A 207 -18.91 3.58 5.17
CA CYS A 207 -18.92 4.51 4.06
C CYS A 207 -19.45 5.87 4.57
N PRO A 208 -19.09 7.02 3.95
CA PRO A 208 -19.47 8.32 4.47
C PRO A 208 -20.96 8.41 4.81
N ILE A 209 -21.29 9.02 5.96
CA ILE A 209 -22.64 9.09 6.52
C ILE A 209 -23.30 10.47 6.35
N PHE A 210 -22.53 11.44 5.89
CA PHE A 210 -22.94 12.83 5.75
C PHE A 210 -23.85 13.07 4.52
N GLU A 211 -24.39 14.29 4.42
CA GLU A 211 -25.27 14.64 3.31
C GLU A 211 -24.53 14.65 1.98
N SER A 212 -25.14 14.06 0.96
CA SER A 212 -24.51 13.92 -0.35
C SER A 212 -25.55 13.68 -1.44
N ALA A 213 -25.23 14.09 -2.67
CA ALA A 213 -26.05 13.84 -3.84
C ALA A 213 -25.99 12.39 -4.35
N SER A 214 -24.94 11.62 -3.96
CA SER A 214 -24.77 10.21 -4.35
C SER A 214 -24.97 9.27 -3.17
N ASN A 215 -25.44 8.05 -3.48
CA ASN A 215 -25.72 7.03 -2.45
C ASN A 215 -24.49 6.56 -1.69
N HIS A 216 -23.28 6.57 -2.30
CA HIS A 216 -22.02 6.24 -1.64
C HIS A 216 -21.47 7.35 -0.74
N ARG A 217 -21.95 8.58 -0.86
CA ARG A 217 -21.68 9.75 -0.02
C ARG A 217 -20.23 10.21 0.08
N TYR A 218 -19.31 9.69 -0.78
CA TYR A 218 -17.93 10.16 -0.82
C TYR A 218 -17.76 11.59 -1.38
N ASN A 219 -18.78 12.12 -2.05
CA ASN A 219 -18.89 13.51 -2.49
C ASN A 219 -19.75 14.30 -1.50
N THR A 220 -19.32 14.37 -0.25
CA THR A 220 -20.00 15.07 0.85
C THR A 220 -20.38 16.49 0.44
N GLY A 221 -21.66 16.83 0.58
CA GLY A 221 -22.21 18.16 0.31
C GLY A 221 -22.39 18.98 1.58
N ASP A 222 -22.59 18.32 2.74
CA ASP A 222 -22.74 18.95 4.04
C ASP A 222 -22.41 17.94 5.16
N TYR A 223 -21.99 18.46 6.35
CA TYR A 223 -21.60 17.66 7.52
C TYR A 223 -22.64 17.70 8.64
#